data_c5b487f739fe9aab1d7fb69477d02b7a
#
_entry.id   c5b487f739fe9aab1d7fb69477d02b7a
#
_cell.length_a   1.000
_cell.length_b   1.000
_cell.length_c   1.000
_cell.angle_alpha   90.00
_cell.angle_beta   90.00
_cell.angle_gamma   90.00
#
_symmetry.space_group_name_H-M   'P 1'
#
loop_
_entity.id
_entity.type
_entity.pdbx_description
1 polymer ?
#
loop_
_entity_poly.entity_id
_entity_poly.type
_entity_poly.pdbx_seq_one_letter_code
_entity_poly.pdbx_strand_id
1 'polypeptide(L)'
;PNNGSQRPHTIILVIGESAARPYMKAFNESMSDDTTPWLTQAKSDANMLLFNNAFACAHATVPSLEHALTEANYYNNKEFNETLSILDIAKKAGYKTYWFSNQSKIGPYDTPITIVAETADIALWSKETQYDDVLLPYLKQINKDDNNFIVFHLYGSHIYYHHRYPQTYQKWTDPGEQGKVADYKNSLLFTDNVLKEIYNYGREKLNMDAMIYLSDHGSTPGIVRNPDTVMRIVFHIPLFVYLSPSYQNEHQLVAQTLKNNTQQYFTNDLLYNLVCGVLDVESNHYDESESLASPKYRFDLTNLKTNMGTESLKDNLKYK
;
A
#
# COMPACT_ATOMS: atom_id res chain seq x y z
N PRO A 1 -9.71 21.59 4.03
CA PRO A 1 -8.45 21.97 3.45
C PRO A 1 -8.00 23.25 4.11
N ASN A 2 -7.24 23.04 5.15
CA ASN A 2 -6.59 24.17 5.77
C ASN A 2 -5.28 24.37 5.09
N ASN A 3 -5.09 25.53 4.68
CA ASN A 3 -3.90 26.27 5.00
C ASN A 3 -3.18 26.78 3.81
N GLY A 4 -3.09 28.01 3.73
CA GLY A 4 -1.95 28.89 3.49
C GLY A 4 -0.85 28.48 2.49
N SER A 5 -0.72 27.23 2.17
CA SER A 5 0.14 26.76 1.10
C SER A 5 -0.46 27.14 -0.24
N GLN A 6 0.24 28.00 -0.95
CA GLN A 6 -0.18 28.45 -2.28
C GLN A 6 0.33 27.51 -3.38
N ARG A 7 1.01 26.42 -3.02
CA ARG A 7 1.53 25.45 -3.98
C ARG A 7 0.63 24.22 -4.13
N PRO A 8 0.58 23.65 -5.33
CA PRO A 8 -0.12 22.38 -5.54
C PRO A 8 0.54 21.24 -4.78
N HIS A 9 -0.27 20.28 -4.34
CA HIS A 9 0.13 19.11 -3.58
C HIS A 9 -0.12 17.84 -4.39
N THR A 10 0.81 16.90 -4.38
CA THR A 10 0.59 15.58 -4.97
C THR A 10 0.86 14.51 -3.92
N ILE A 11 -0.14 13.66 -3.67
CA ILE A 11 -0.04 12.50 -2.81
C ILE A 11 -0.29 11.26 -3.67
N ILE A 12 0.61 10.28 -3.55
CA ILE A 12 0.56 9.03 -4.30
C ILE A 12 0.35 7.87 -3.31
N LEU A 13 -0.66 7.06 -3.56
CA LEU A 13 -0.89 5.78 -2.90
C LEU A 13 -0.60 4.66 -3.89
N VAL A 14 0.27 3.73 -3.55
CA VAL A 14 0.52 2.52 -4.34
C VAL A 14 0.05 1.31 -3.55
N ILE A 15 -0.92 0.61 -4.10
CA ILE A 15 -1.46 -0.64 -3.57
C ILE A 15 -0.76 -1.78 -4.31
N GLY A 16 0.09 -2.50 -3.60
CA GLY A 16 0.73 -3.72 -4.08
C GLY A 16 -0.21 -4.92 -3.96
N GLU A 17 0.16 -6.00 -4.62
CA GLU A 17 -0.55 -7.27 -4.62
C GLU A 17 0.39 -8.38 -4.16
N SER A 18 -0.04 -9.14 -3.16
CA SER A 18 0.63 -10.36 -2.68
C SER A 18 2.09 -10.17 -2.21
N ALA A 19 2.52 -8.94 -1.86
CA ALA A 19 3.87 -8.71 -1.38
C ALA A 19 3.99 -9.02 0.13
N ALA A 20 4.84 -9.99 0.47
CA ALA A 20 5.10 -10.40 1.84
C ALA A 20 6.40 -9.77 2.35
N ARG A 21 6.30 -8.95 3.40
CA ARG A 21 7.42 -8.25 4.03
C ARG A 21 8.62 -9.16 4.37
N PRO A 22 8.47 -10.40 4.85
CA PRO A 22 9.61 -11.28 5.15
C PRO A 22 10.50 -11.60 3.95
N TYR A 23 9.99 -11.46 2.72
CA TYR A 23 10.74 -11.65 1.47
C TYR A 23 11.32 -10.35 0.89
N MET A 24 11.20 -9.23 1.59
CA MET A 24 11.71 -7.93 1.16
C MET A 24 12.92 -7.52 2.00
N LYS A 25 14.11 -7.41 1.37
CA LYS A 25 15.38 -7.10 2.04
C LYS A 25 15.32 -5.82 2.88
N ALA A 26 14.60 -4.81 2.41
CA ALA A 26 14.45 -3.55 3.14
C ALA A 26 13.84 -3.70 4.54
N PHE A 27 12.97 -4.70 4.72
CA PHE A 27 12.29 -5.01 5.99
C PHE A 27 12.90 -6.20 6.72
N ASN A 28 13.63 -7.07 6.03
CA ASN A 28 14.24 -8.28 6.59
C ASN A 28 15.74 -8.31 6.28
N GLU A 29 16.53 -7.74 7.16
CA GLU A 29 17.98 -7.63 7.01
C GLU A 29 18.70 -8.98 7.00
N SER A 30 18.08 -10.04 7.52
CA SER A 30 18.66 -11.39 7.53
C SER A 30 18.65 -12.06 6.16
N MET A 31 17.89 -11.56 5.19
CA MET A 31 17.91 -12.11 3.82
C MET A 31 19.26 -11.92 3.16
N SER A 32 19.76 -12.98 2.52
CA SER A 32 20.95 -12.92 1.63
C SER A 32 20.64 -12.20 0.32
N ASP A 33 19.43 -12.41 -0.21
CA ASP A 33 18.99 -11.88 -1.49
C ASP A 33 18.41 -10.48 -1.34
N ASP A 34 18.96 -9.52 -2.09
CA ASP A 34 18.41 -8.17 -2.13
C ASP A 34 17.30 -8.09 -3.17
N THR A 35 16.08 -8.33 -2.69
CA THR A 35 14.84 -8.29 -3.47
C THR A 35 14.26 -6.89 -3.61
N THR A 36 14.79 -5.92 -2.85
CA THR A 36 14.31 -4.54 -2.83
C THR A 36 15.47 -3.55 -2.78
N PRO A 37 16.37 -3.56 -3.79
CA PRO A 37 17.61 -2.76 -3.73
C PRO A 37 17.36 -1.25 -3.65
N TRP A 38 16.33 -0.75 -4.33
CA TRP A 38 15.97 0.66 -4.22
C TRP A 38 15.47 1.01 -2.81
N LEU A 39 14.50 0.25 -2.29
CA LEU A 39 13.94 0.54 -0.96
C LEU A 39 14.96 0.30 0.15
N THR A 40 15.85 -0.71 -0.02
CA THR A 40 16.96 -0.96 0.91
C THR A 40 17.91 0.23 0.99
N GLN A 41 18.17 0.91 -0.12
CA GLN A 41 18.94 2.14 -0.14
C GLN A 41 18.12 3.33 0.39
N ALA A 42 16.86 3.47 -0.07
CA ALA A 42 15.99 4.59 0.26
C ALA A 42 15.66 4.69 1.75
N LYS A 43 15.61 3.57 2.49
CA LYS A 43 15.34 3.56 3.94
C LYS A 43 16.38 4.33 4.77
N SER A 44 17.55 4.65 4.21
CA SER A 44 18.53 5.50 4.86
C SER A 44 18.21 7.00 4.79
N ASP A 45 17.27 7.39 3.91
CA ASP A 45 16.74 8.75 3.85
C ASP A 45 15.75 8.97 5.01
N ALA A 46 15.96 9.99 5.83
CA ALA A 46 15.08 10.33 6.95
C ALA A 46 13.63 10.69 6.52
N ASN A 47 13.41 10.91 5.22
CA ASN A 47 12.10 11.18 4.63
C ASN A 47 11.34 9.91 4.25
N MET A 48 12.00 8.74 4.27
CA MET A 48 11.43 7.43 3.95
C MET A 48 11.19 6.63 5.24
N LEU A 49 9.95 6.51 5.64
CA LEU A 49 9.53 5.88 6.88
C LEU A 49 9.04 4.46 6.60
N LEU A 50 9.75 3.43 7.07
CA LEU A 50 9.34 2.04 6.99
C LEU A 50 8.63 1.62 8.28
N PHE A 51 7.46 1.00 8.14
CA PHE A 51 6.66 0.49 9.25
C PHE A 51 6.83 -1.03 9.36
N ASN A 52 7.53 -1.48 10.39
CA ASN A 52 7.94 -2.89 10.49
C ASN A 52 6.84 -3.83 10.97
N ASN A 53 5.75 -3.29 11.50
CA ASN A 53 4.67 -4.05 12.11
C ASN A 53 3.34 -3.82 11.39
N ALA A 54 3.36 -3.79 10.04
CA ALA A 54 2.15 -3.72 9.22
C ALA A 54 1.66 -5.12 8.83
N PHE A 55 0.34 -5.30 8.90
CA PHE A 55 -0.33 -6.58 8.64
C PHE A 55 -1.58 -6.37 7.77
N ALA A 56 -1.94 -7.40 7.01
CA ALA A 56 -3.20 -7.44 6.30
C ALA A 56 -4.34 -7.87 7.23
N CYS A 57 -5.49 -7.24 7.10
CA CYS A 57 -6.70 -7.61 7.84
C CYS A 57 -7.35 -8.87 7.29
N ALA A 58 -7.05 -9.25 6.04
CA ALA A 58 -7.52 -10.44 5.37
C ALA A 58 -6.42 -11.10 4.53
N HIS A 59 -6.66 -12.34 4.10
CA HIS A 59 -5.69 -13.14 3.33
C HIS A 59 -5.93 -13.13 1.81
N ALA A 60 -6.86 -12.29 1.34
CA ALA A 60 -7.24 -12.17 -0.07
C ALA A 60 -7.56 -10.70 -0.39
N THR A 61 -7.42 -10.34 -1.66
CA THR A 61 -7.49 -8.96 -2.18
C THR A 61 -8.83 -8.29 -1.83
N VAL A 62 -9.96 -8.90 -2.18
CA VAL A 62 -11.28 -8.26 -2.01
C VAL A 62 -11.59 -7.95 -0.55
N PRO A 63 -11.60 -8.91 0.39
CA PRO A 63 -11.92 -8.61 1.78
C PRO A 63 -10.88 -7.71 2.46
N SER A 64 -9.66 -7.64 1.94
CA SER A 64 -8.63 -6.73 2.41
C SER A 64 -8.87 -5.30 1.93
N LEU A 65 -9.04 -5.11 0.62
CA LEU A 65 -9.16 -3.78 0.03
C LEU A 65 -10.54 -3.16 0.22
N GLU A 66 -11.61 -3.94 0.35
CA GLU A 66 -12.93 -3.45 0.72
C GLU A 66 -12.87 -2.62 2.00
N HIS A 67 -12.14 -3.08 3.01
CA HIS A 67 -11.94 -2.37 4.26
C HIS A 67 -10.79 -1.36 4.23
N ALA A 68 -9.75 -1.61 3.46
CA ALA A 68 -8.62 -0.67 3.35
C ALA A 68 -8.99 0.62 2.62
N LEU A 69 -9.86 0.54 1.63
CA LEU A 69 -10.20 1.66 0.76
C LEU A 69 -11.38 2.50 1.24
N THR A 70 -12.05 2.09 2.31
CA THR A 70 -13.23 2.76 2.82
C THR A 70 -13.15 3.00 4.33
N GLU A 71 -14.07 3.79 4.83
CA GLU A 71 -14.22 4.07 6.25
C GLU A 71 -14.63 2.83 7.07
N ALA A 72 -15.22 1.81 6.41
CA ALA A 72 -15.59 0.54 7.04
C ALA A 72 -14.33 -0.26 7.43
N ASN A 73 -14.24 -0.70 8.68
CA ASN A 73 -13.14 -1.55 9.14
C ASN A 73 -13.62 -2.53 10.21
N TYR A 74 -12.77 -3.43 10.67
CA TYR A 74 -13.12 -4.46 11.66
C TYR A 74 -13.24 -3.94 13.10
N TYR A 75 -13.15 -2.63 13.33
CA TYR A 75 -13.25 -1.97 14.63
C TYR A 75 -14.46 -1.05 14.77
N ASN A 76 -15.19 -0.84 13.67
CA ASN A 76 -16.45 -0.11 13.64
C ASN A 76 -17.56 -0.99 13.05
N ASN A 77 -18.79 -0.55 13.10
CA ASN A 77 -19.96 -1.26 12.60
C ASN A 77 -20.47 -0.63 11.29
N LYS A 78 -19.57 -0.09 10.46
CA LYS A 78 -19.93 0.56 9.22
C LYS A 78 -19.92 -0.45 8.08
N GLU A 79 -20.90 -0.34 7.19
CA GLU A 79 -21.01 -1.17 6.00
C GLU A 79 -20.34 -0.47 4.81
N PHE A 80 -19.69 -1.25 3.94
CA PHE A 80 -18.96 -0.74 2.76
C PHE A 80 -19.77 0.26 1.93
N ASN A 81 -21.02 -0.04 1.63
CA ASN A 81 -21.90 0.77 0.78
C ASN A 81 -22.47 2.04 1.47
N GLU A 82 -22.22 2.22 2.76
CA GLU A 82 -22.68 3.36 3.55
C GLU A 82 -21.53 4.31 3.94
N THR A 83 -20.32 4.04 3.46
CA THR A 83 -19.10 4.75 3.86
C THR A 83 -18.45 5.53 2.73
N LEU A 84 -17.62 6.49 3.08
CA LEU A 84 -16.77 7.18 2.13
C LEU A 84 -15.53 6.33 1.80
N SER A 85 -15.10 6.40 0.56
CA SER A 85 -13.82 5.85 0.12
C SER A 85 -12.68 6.86 0.29
N ILE A 86 -11.43 6.38 0.16
CA ILE A 86 -10.24 7.23 0.11
C ILE A 86 -10.30 8.27 -1.02
N LEU A 87 -10.97 7.94 -2.13
CA LEU A 87 -11.15 8.87 -3.25
C LEU A 87 -12.19 9.93 -2.91
N ASP A 88 -13.28 9.56 -2.22
CA ASP A 88 -14.31 10.51 -1.82
C ASP A 88 -13.75 11.55 -0.83
N ILE A 89 -12.98 11.09 0.16
CA ILE A 89 -12.38 12.01 1.14
C ILE A 89 -11.32 12.91 0.49
N ALA A 90 -10.52 12.39 -0.43
CA ALA A 90 -9.54 13.18 -1.18
C ALA A 90 -10.23 14.26 -2.05
N LYS A 91 -11.33 13.92 -2.74
CA LYS A 91 -12.13 14.91 -3.48
C LYS A 91 -12.70 15.99 -2.58
N LYS A 92 -13.27 15.60 -1.44
CA LYS A 92 -13.80 16.55 -0.44
C LYS A 92 -12.70 17.47 0.11
N ALA A 93 -11.46 16.97 0.18
CA ALA A 93 -10.27 17.75 0.56
C ALA A 93 -9.73 18.64 -0.60
N GLY A 94 -10.36 18.62 -1.76
CA GLY A 94 -9.98 19.47 -2.90
C GLY A 94 -8.91 18.89 -3.83
N TYR A 95 -8.70 17.59 -3.78
CA TYR A 95 -7.79 16.89 -4.67
C TYR A 95 -8.51 16.39 -5.92
N LYS A 96 -7.86 16.49 -7.06
CA LYS A 96 -8.21 15.76 -8.27
C LYS A 96 -7.74 14.33 -8.12
N THR A 97 -8.62 13.38 -8.34
CA THR A 97 -8.37 11.97 -8.01
C THR A 97 -8.13 11.13 -9.25
N TYR A 98 -7.16 10.23 -9.15
CA TYR A 98 -6.76 9.33 -10.21
C TYR A 98 -6.67 7.90 -9.69
N TRP A 99 -7.11 6.95 -10.51
CA TRP A 99 -6.94 5.52 -10.27
C TRP A 99 -6.33 4.86 -11.50
N PHE A 100 -5.14 4.29 -11.35
CA PHE A 100 -4.42 3.58 -12.40
C PHE A 100 -4.24 2.12 -11.98
N SER A 101 -4.86 1.19 -12.70
CA SER A 101 -4.86 -0.23 -12.36
C SER A 101 -4.30 -1.11 -13.46
N ASN A 102 -3.46 -2.06 -13.08
CA ASN A 102 -3.02 -3.16 -13.93
C ASN A 102 -3.77 -4.46 -13.62
N GLN A 103 -4.77 -4.42 -12.74
CA GLN A 103 -5.68 -5.53 -12.47
C GLN A 103 -6.94 -5.43 -13.32
N SER A 104 -7.66 -6.56 -13.45
CA SER A 104 -8.87 -6.59 -14.25
C SER A 104 -9.95 -5.64 -13.71
N LYS A 105 -10.62 -4.93 -14.63
CA LYS A 105 -11.79 -4.11 -14.27
C LYS A 105 -13.04 -4.97 -14.03
N ILE A 106 -13.13 -6.10 -14.69
CA ILE A 106 -14.35 -6.96 -14.68
C ILE A 106 -13.93 -8.36 -14.26
N GLY A 107 -14.30 -8.73 -13.07
CA GLY A 107 -14.14 -10.08 -12.54
C GLY A 107 -15.20 -10.38 -11.49
N PRO A 108 -15.50 -11.65 -11.22
CA PRO A 108 -16.52 -12.02 -10.22
C PRO A 108 -16.13 -11.62 -8.79
N TYR A 109 -14.86 -11.22 -8.57
CA TYR A 109 -14.29 -10.93 -7.25
C TYR A 109 -13.84 -9.48 -7.08
N ASP A 110 -13.86 -8.63 -8.12
CA ASP A 110 -13.25 -7.29 -8.07
C ASP A 110 -14.27 -6.16 -7.88
N THR A 111 -15.54 -6.47 -7.74
CA THR A 111 -16.64 -5.49 -7.77
C THR A 111 -16.52 -4.36 -6.74
N PRO A 112 -16.21 -4.58 -5.44
CA PRO A 112 -16.08 -3.49 -4.48
C PRO A 112 -14.93 -2.55 -4.82
N ILE A 113 -13.79 -3.08 -5.25
CA ILE A 113 -12.60 -2.30 -5.62
C ILE A 113 -12.87 -1.47 -6.86
N THR A 114 -13.54 -2.05 -7.87
CA THR A 114 -13.95 -1.35 -9.09
C THR A 114 -14.93 -0.22 -8.78
N ILE A 115 -15.88 -0.43 -7.87
CA ILE A 115 -16.82 0.61 -7.44
C ILE A 115 -16.06 1.80 -6.87
N VAL A 116 -15.11 1.56 -5.97
CA VAL A 116 -14.26 2.64 -5.43
C VAL A 116 -13.48 3.31 -6.56
N ALA A 117 -12.80 2.53 -7.41
CA ALA A 117 -11.98 3.04 -8.50
C ALA A 117 -12.75 3.95 -9.47
N GLU A 118 -13.99 3.60 -9.78
CA GLU A 118 -14.85 4.37 -10.68
C GLU A 118 -15.33 5.70 -10.08
N THR A 119 -15.16 5.91 -8.79
CA THR A 119 -15.40 7.22 -8.18
C THR A 119 -14.26 8.21 -8.44
N ALA A 120 -13.09 7.80 -8.95
CA ALA A 120 -12.03 8.72 -9.33
C ALA A 120 -12.45 9.68 -10.44
N ASP A 121 -11.86 10.90 -10.49
CA ASP A 121 -12.09 11.82 -11.61
C ASP A 121 -11.55 11.25 -12.91
N ILE A 122 -10.44 10.50 -12.82
CA ILE A 122 -9.85 9.76 -13.94
C ILE A 122 -9.48 8.36 -13.46
N ALA A 123 -10.14 7.34 -14.01
CA ALA A 123 -9.85 5.95 -13.75
C ALA A 123 -9.41 5.25 -15.05
N LEU A 124 -8.22 4.66 -15.04
CA LEU A 124 -7.63 3.98 -16.20
C LEU A 124 -7.17 2.58 -15.81
N TRP A 125 -7.55 1.62 -16.65
CA TRP A 125 -7.09 0.25 -16.56
C TRP A 125 -6.16 -0.06 -17.72
N SER A 126 -5.07 -0.76 -17.44
CA SER A 126 -4.21 -1.28 -18.48
C SER A 126 -4.98 -2.27 -19.35
N LYS A 127 -4.67 -2.31 -20.65
CA LYS A 127 -5.22 -3.30 -21.57
C LYS A 127 -4.46 -4.62 -21.53
N GLU A 128 -3.24 -4.58 -20.99
CA GLU A 128 -2.31 -5.68 -20.90
C GLU A 128 -1.94 -5.87 -19.42
N THR A 129 -2.28 -7.01 -18.87
CA THR A 129 -2.06 -7.33 -17.45
C THR A 129 -0.73 -8.07 -17.24
N GLN A 130 0.34 -7.73 -18.00
CA GLN A 130 1.62 -8.41 -17.86
C GLN A 130 2.48 -7.82 -16.75
N TYR A 131 2.96 -6.60 -16.94
CA TYR A 131 3.94 -5.96 -16.08
C TYR A 131 3.44 -4.59 -15.63
N ASP A 132 3.72 -4.22 -14.39
CA ASP A 132 3.18 -2.99 -13.77
C ASP A 132 3.78 -1.69 -14.31
N ASP A 133 4.92 -1.75 -15.00
CA ASP A 133 5.51 -0.58 -15.67
C ASP A 133 4.63 -0.01 -16.80
N VAL A 134 3.64 -0.78 -17.27
CA VAL A 134 2.60 -0.30 -18.20
C VAL A 134 1.81 0.89 -17.64
N LEU A 135 1.77 1.07 -16.31
CA LEU A 135 1.08 2.16 -15.65
C LEU A 135 1.88 3.48 -15.62
N LEU A 136 3.21 3.42 -15.76
CA LEU A 136 4.08 4.60 -15.64
C LEU A 136 3.75 5.71 -16.66
N PRO A 137 3.41 5.41 -17.94
CA PRO A 137 2.99 6.44 -18.89
C PRO A 137 1.78 7.26 -18.45
N TYR A 138 0.91 6.72 -17.59
CA TYR A 138 -0.27 7.45 -17.12
C TYR A 138 0.10 8.65 -16.24
N LEU A 139 1.26 8.64 -15.59
CA LEU A 139 1.77 9.80 -14.84
C LEU A 139 1.93 11.06 -15.70
N LYS A 140 2.15 10.91 -17.01
CA LYS A 140 2.30 12.04 -17.93
C LYS A 140 1.00 12.83 -18.15
N GLN A 141 -0.15 12.29 -17.75
CA GLN A 141 -1.45 12.95 -17.86
C GLN A 141 -1.76 13.85 -16.66
N ILE A 142 -0.97 13.76 -15.60
CA ILE A 142 -1.18 14.50 -14.37
C ILE A 142 -0.74 15.96 -14.57
N ASN A 143 -1.64 16.88 -14.29
CA ASN A 143 -1.28 18.28 -14.22
C ASN A 143 -0.64 18.58 -12.84
N LYS A 144 0.64 18.94 -12.85
CA LYS A 144 1.40 19.24 -11.63
C LYS A 144 0.91 20.49 -10.88
N ASP A 145 0.09 21.32 -11.54
CA ASP A 145 -0.43 22.57 -10.98
C ASP A 145 -1.79 22.37 -10.26
N ASP A 146 -2.31 21.14 -10.27
CA ASP A 146 -3.47 20.74 -9.49
C ASP A 146 -3.03 20.07 -8.17
N ASN A 147 -3.92 20.05 -7.17
CA ASN A 147 -3.78 19.13 -6.05
C ASN A 147 -4.17 17.73 -6.55
N ASN A 148 -3.27 16.75 -6.46
CA ASN A 148 -3.46 15.43 -7.03
C ASN A 148 -3.42 14.34 -5.95
N PHE A 149 -4.41 13.46 -5.96
CA PHE A 149 -4.40 12.21 -5.22
C PHE A 149 -4.42 11.06 -6.22
N ILE A 150 -3.32 10.32 -6.30
CA ILE A 150 -3.08 9.31 -7.34
C ILE A 150 -2.99 7.94 -6.70
N VAL A 151 -3.85 7.02 -7.12
CA VAL A 151 -3.80 5.62 -6.68
C VAL A 151 -3.27 4.75 -7.82
N PHE A 152 -2.21 4.00 -7.53
CA PHE A 152 -1.75 2.89 -8.36
C PHE A 152 -2.20 1.57 -7.74
N HIS A 153 -2.86 0.73 -8.52
CA HIS A 153 -3.26 -0.62 -8.13
C HIS A 153 -2.48 -1.61 -9.00
N LEU A 154 -1.42 -2.17 -8.40
CA LEU A 154 -0.47 -3.04 -9.10
C LEU A 154 -1.01 -4.46 -9.24
N TYR A 155 -0.52 -5.18 -10.23
CA TYR A 155 -0.69 -6.62 -10.31
C TYR A 155 0.38 -7.37 -9.50
N GLY A 156 1.47 -6.68 -9.18
CA GLY A 156 2.47 -7.04 -8.18
C GLY A 156 3.01 -8.44 -8.27
N SER A 157 2.96 -9.14 -7.14
CA SER A 157 3.40 -10.53 -7.00
C SER A 157 2.24 -11.52 -6.94
N HIS A 158 1.15 -11.26 -7.70
CA HIS A 158 0.02 -12.19 -7.81
C HIS A 158 0.48 -13.57 -8.30
N ILE A 159 -0.25 -14.62 -7.92
CA ILE A 159 0.01 -16.02 -8.31
C ILE A 159 0.40 -16.16 -9.79
N TYR A 160 1.21 -17.15 -10.12
CA TYR A 160 1.97 -17.29 -11.37
C TYR A 160 3.07 -16.24 -11.50
N TYR A 161 3.91 -16.12 -10.47
CA TYR A 161 4.94 -15.10 -10.28
C TYR A 161 5.85 -14.89 -11.49
N HIS A 162 6.16 -15.96 -12.26
CA HIS A 162 6.98 -15.88 -13.49
C HIS A 162 6.37 -15.00 -14.60
N HIS A 163 5.07 -14.68 -14.51
CA HIS A 163 4.41 -13.73 -15.40
C HIS A 163 4.38 -12.30 -14.85
N ARG A 164 5.01 -12.03 -13.70
CA ARG A 164 4.90 -10.73 -13.01
C ARG A 164 6.13 -9.85 -13.22
N TYR A 165 7.12 -10.31 -13.94
CA TYR A 165 8.35 -9.55 -14.24
C TYR A 165 8.88 -9.90 -15.63
N PRO A 166 9.51 -8.93 -16.34
CA PRO A 166 10.18 -9.21 -17.61
C PRO A 166 11.46 -10.02 -17.36
N GLN A 167 11.89 -10.81 -18.34
CA GLN A 167 13.04 -11.69 -18.23
C GLN A 167 14.33 -10.96 -17.80
N THR A 168 14.46 -9.68 -18.08
CA THR A 168 15.58 -8.84 -17.63
C THR A 168 15.68 -8.72 -16.10
N TYR A 169 14.61 -9.03 -15.37
CA TYR A 169 14.56 -9.07 -13.91
C TYR A 169 14.67 -10.48 -13.33
N GLN A 170 14.91 -11.50 -14.16
CA GLN A 170 15.17 -12.86 -13.70
C GLN A 170 16.58 -12.98 -13.11
N LYS A 171 16.70 -12.68 -11.82
CA LYS A 171 17.97 -12.71 -11.09
C LYS A 171 18.21 -14.04 -10.39
N TRP A 172 17.15 -14.66 -9.88
CA TRP A 172 17.20 -15.94 -9.17
C TRP A 172 16.46 -17.02 -9.93
N THR A 173 16.97 -18.28 -9.79
CA THR A 173 16.37 -19.48 -10.36
C THR A 173 16.43 -20.58 -9.31
N ASP A 174 15.35 -21.33 -9.12
CA ASP A 174 15.33 -22.49 -8.22
C ASP A 174 15.58 -23.77 -9.02
N PRO A 175 16.63 -24.56 -8.70
CA PRO A 175 16.81 -25.85 -9.33
C PRO A 175 15.77 -26.84 -8.76
N GLY A 176 14.82 -27.26 -9.55
CA GLY A 176 14.05 -28.50 -9.31
C GLY A 176 12.59 -28.39 -8.91
N GLU A 177 12.10 -27.38 -8.27
CA GLU A 177 10.68 -27.22 -7.97
C GLU A 177 10.10 -25.90 -8.50
N GLN A 178 9.62 -25.94 -9.73
CA GLN A 178 8.68 -24.97 -10.30
C GLN A 178 9.06 -23.47 -10.14
N GLY A 179 10.29 -23.14 -9.78
CA GLY A 179 10.80 -21.77 -9.69
C GLY A 179 10.03 -20.81 -8.78
N LYS A 180 9.10 -21.29 -7.96
CA LYS A 180 8.14 -20.44 -7.27
C LYS A 180 8.75 -19.42 -6.35
N VAL A 181 9.77 -19.78 -5.56
CA VAL A 181 10.40 -18.85 -4.61
C VAL A 181 11.28 -17.85 -5.35
N ALA A 182 12.05 -18.32 -6.32
CA ALA A 182 12.89 -17.47 -7.17
C ALA A 182 12.03 -16.50 -8.00
N ASP A 183 10.98 -16.99 -8.65
CA ASP A 183 10.06 -16.15 -9.40
C ASP A 183 9.37 -15.10 -8.53
N TYR A 184 9.00 -15.48 -7.30
CA TYR A 184 8.44 -14.54 -6.34
C TYR A 184 9.44 -13.44 -5.95
N LYS A 185 10.70 -13.80 -5.68
CA LYS A 185 11.77 -12.83 -5.43
C LYS A 185 11.99 -11.90 -6.63
N ASN A 186 11.98 -12.46 -7.84
CA ASN A 186 12.12 -11.68 -9.09
C ASN A 186 10.93 -10.71 -9.28
N SER A 187 9.70 -11.13 -8.94
CA SER A 187 8.53 -10.26 -9.01
C SER A 187 8.62 -9.11 -8.00
N LEU A 188 9.11 -9.36 -6.77
CA LEU A 188 9.37 -8.31 -5.78
C LEU A 188 10.47 -7.34 -6.24
N LEU A 189 11.53 -7.85 -6.86
CA LEU A 189 12.60 -7.03 -7.45
C LEU A 189 12.06 -6.09 -8.53
N PHE A 190 11.15 -6.59 -9.36
CA PHE A 190 10.52 -5.78 -10.39
C PHE A 190 9.55 -4.74 -9.78
N THR A 191 8.77 -5.12 -8.79
CA THR A 191 7.90 -4.19 -8.05
C THR A 191 8.72 -3.07 -7.40
N ASP A 192 9.87 -3.37 -6.80
CA ASP A 192 10.78 -2.37 -6.23
C ASP A 192 11.23 -1.34 -7.27
N ASN A 193 11.53 -1.79 -8.50
CA ASN A 193 11.85 -0.88 -9.60
C ASN A 193 10.64 -0.03 -10.04
N VAL A 194 9.45 -0.60 -10.12
CA VAL A 194 8.23 0.17 -10.46
C VAL A 194 7.98 1.25 -9.40
N LEU A 195 8.11 0.92 -8.13
CA LEU A 195 8.00 1.87 -7.02
C LEU A 195 9.04 3.00 -7.14
N LYS A 196 10.28 2.66 -7.48
CA LYS A 196 11.35 3.63 -7.75
C LYS A 196 11.00 4.61 -8.86
N GLU A 197 10.47 4.10 -9.97
CA GLU A 197 10.10 4.94 -11.12
C GLU A 197 8.93 5.88 -10.78
N ILE A 198 7.91 5.39 -10.06
CA ILE A 198 6.79 6.22 -9.54
C ILE A 198 7.35 7.30 -8.59
N TYR A 199 8.20 6.93 -7.66
CA TYR A 199 8.83 7.83 -6.70
C TYR A 199 9.64 8.92 -7.37
N ASN A 200 10.51 8.57 -8.32
CA ASN A 200 11.36 9.52 -9.04
C ASN A 200 10.50 10.49 -9.85
N TYR A 201 9.53 9.98 -10.63
CA TYR A 201 8.65 10.83 -11.42
C TYR A 201 7.82 11.76 -10.54
N GLY A 202 7.27 11.25 -9.46
CA GLY A 202 6.48 12.03 -8.50
C GLY A 202 7.28 13.20 -7.93
N ARG A 203 8.52 12.96 -7.50
CA ARG A 203 9.40 14.00 -6.98
C ARG A 203 9.86 15.00 -8.02
N GLU A 204 10.25 14.53 -9.19
CA GLU A 204 10.87 15.39 -10.21
C GLU A 204 9.84 16.18 -11.02
N LYS A 205 8.64 15.65 -11.22
CA LYS A 205 7.67 16.16 -12.18
C LYS A 205 6.34 16.59 -11.57
N LEU A 206 5.97 16.08 -10.38
CA LEU A 206 4.61 16.28 -9.85
C LEU A 206 4.57 17.01 -8.49
N ASN A 207 5.70 17.54 -8.00
CA ASN A 207 5.76 18.13 -6.65
C ASN A 207 5.20 17.20 -5.57
N MET A 208 5.60 15.93 -5.61
CA MET A 208 5.08 14.91 -4.70
C MET A 208 5.42 15.23 -3.24
N ASP A 209 4.39 15.35 -2.43
CA ASP A 209 4.47 15.59 -0.99
C ASP A 209 4.56 14.33 -0.17
N ALA A 210 3.79 13.32 -0.53
CA ALA A 210 3.80 12.05 0.13
C ALA A 210 3.62 10.89 -0.86
N MET A 211 4.23 9.76 -0.54
CA MET A 211 3.97 8.47 -1.20
C MET A 211 3.77 7.42 -0.13
N ILE A 212 2.64 6.72 -0.20
CA ILE A 212 2.30 5.58 0.65
C ILE A 212 2.36 4.33 -0.21
N TYR A 213 3.02 3.29 0.27
CA TYR A 213 2.98 1.96 -0.33
C TYR A 213 2.64 0.92 0.72
N LEU A 214 1.71 0.05 0.39
CA LEU A 214 1.43 -1.17 1.14
C LEU A 214 0.94 -2.26 0.18
N SER A 215 1.00 -3.53 0.62
CA SER A 215 0.33 -4.62 -0.10
C SER A 215 -1.05 -4.90 0.50
N ASP A 216 -1.93 -5.44 -0.31
CA ASP A 216 -3.25 -5.91 0.11
C ASP A 216 -3.15 -7.10 1.08
N HIS A 217 -2.32 -8.09 0.75
CA HIS A 217 -1.90 -9.22 1.58
C HIS A 217 -0.52 -9.71 1.12
N GLY A 218 0.03 -10.69 1.80
CA GLY A 218 1.27 -11.35 1.40
C GLY A 218 1.04 -12.65 0.61
N SER A 219 2.11 -13.40 0.41
CA SER A 219 2.09 -14.70 -0.25
C SER A 219 3.03 -15.71 0.41
N THR A 220 2.85 -16.98 0.11
CA THR A 220 3.65 -18.11 0.64
C THR A 220 4.25 -18.93 -0.51
N PRO A 221 5.22 -18.36 -1.24
CA PRO A 221 5.82 -19.07 -2.37
C PRO A 221 6.53 -20.34 -1.93
N GLY A 222 6.40 -21.42 -2.72
CA GLY A 222 7.07 -22.71 -2.45
C GLY A 222 6.48 -23.55 -1.32
N ILE A 223 5.50 -23.04 -0.59
CA ILE A 223 4.85 -23.83 0.48
C ILE A 223 3.57 -24.45 -0.08
N VAL A 224 3.46 -25.78 0.05
CA VAL A 224 2.20 -26.47 -0.24
C VAL A 224 1.17 -25.97 0.78
N ARG A 225 0.05 -25.46 0.31
CA ARG A 225 -1.02 -24.92 1.16
C ARG A 225 -1.47 -25.97 2.17
N ASN A 226 -0.96 -25.86 3.38
CA ASN A 226 -1.58 -26.45 4.55
C ASN A 226 -2.44 -25.35 5.18
N PRO A 227 -3.75 -25.50 5.30
CA PRO A 227 -4.63 -24.46 5.83
C PRO A 227 -4.17 -23.89 7.17
N ASP A 228 -3.52 -24.70 8.00
CA ASP A 228 -3.11 -24.29 9.35
C ASP A 228 -1.73 -23.58 9.41
N THR A 229 -0.86 -23.78 8.41
CA THR A 229 0.53 -23.29 8.46
C THR A 229 0.77 -22.09 7.53
N VAL A 230 0.00 -22.00 6.47
CA VAL A 230 0.19 -21.04 5.37
C VAL A 230 -0.24 -19.63 5.75
N MET A 231 -1.20 -19.52 6.66
CA MET A 231 -1.99 -18.31 6.84
C MET A 231 -1.21 -17.11 7.41
N ARG A 232 -0.05 -17.30 8.04
CA ARG A 232 0.58 -16.24 8.83
C ARG A 232 1.43 -15.28 8.03
N ILE A 233 2.26 -15.79 7.13
CA ILE A 233 3.08 -14.93 6.26
C ILE A 233 2.22 -14.07 5.35
N VAL A 234 1.03 -14.56 4.95
CA VAL A 234 0.11 -13.80 4.11
C VAL A 234 -0.42 -12.53 4.78
N PHE A 235 -0.36 -12.45 6.10
CA PHE A 235 -0.72 -11.22 6.81
C PHE A 235 0.45 -10.24 6.96
N HIS A 236 1.70 -10.63 6.77
CA HIS A 236 2.86 -9.77 6.94
C HIS A 236 3.10 -8.93 5.69
N ILE A 237 2.59 -7.73 5.64
CA ILE A 237 2.70 -6.84 4.50
C ILE A 237 3.76 -5.74 4.70
N PRO A 238 4.37 -5.23 3.62
CA PRO A 238 5.16 -4.01 3.68
C PRO A 238 4.25 -2.78 3.86
N LEU A 239 4.77 -1.77 4.54
CA LEU A 239 4.21 -0.42 4.56
C LEU A 239 5.38 0.56 4.63
N PHE A 240 5.42 1.52 3.72
CA PHE A 240 6.25 2.70 3.88
C PHE A 240 5.48 3.98 3.57
N VAL A 241 5.95 5.08 4.15
CA VAL A 241 5.47 6.43 3.86
C VAL A 241 6.69 7.31 3.58
N TYR A 242 6.76 7.89 2.39
CA TYR A 242 7.67 8.98 2.07
C TYR A 242 6.97 10.32 2.32
N LEU A 243 7.68 11.26 2.91
CA LEU A 243 7.23 12.64 3.11
C LEU A 243 8.28 13.62 2.59
N SER A 244 7.89 14.53 1.69
CA SER A 244 8.81 15.56 1.21
C SER A 244 9.22 16.52 2.33
N PRO A 245 10.40 17.18 2.24
CA PRO A 245 10.79 18.21 3.19
C PRO A 245 9.76 19.35 3.28
N SER A 246 9.14 19.72 2.16
CA SER A 246 8.09 20.75 2.14
C SER A 246 6.87 20.32 2.94
N TYR A 247 6.37 19.09 2.70
CA TYR A 247 5.26 18.54 3.47
C TYR A 247 5.57 18.50 4.97
N GLN A 248 6.77 18.05 5.35
CA GLN A 248 7.16 17.97 6.77
C GLN A 248 7.20 19.34 7.45
N ASN A 249 7.58 20.40 6.72
CA ASN A 249 7.57 21.76 7.24
C ASN A 249 6.14 22.32 7.40
N GLU A 250 5.24 21.98 6.48
CA GLU A 250 3.85 22.44 6.48
C GLU A 250 2.98 21.65 7.47
N HIS A 251 3.22 20.34 7.63
CA HIS A 251 2.45 19.39 8.45
C HIS A 251 3.32 18.75 9.53
N GLN A 252 3.97 19.59 10.36
CA GLN A 252 4.98 19.15 11.33
C GLN A 252 4.46 18.09 12.30
N LEU A 253 3.22 18.24 12.81
CA LEU A 253 2.64 17.30 13.75
C LEU A 253 2.43 15.92 13.12
N VAL A 254 1.85 15.87 11.92
CA VAL A 254 1.65 14.63 11.15
C VAL A 254 2.98 13.93 10.86
N ALA A 255 3.95 14.68 10.35
CA ALA A 255 5.26 14.15 10.00
C ALA A 255 6.01 13.59 11.23
N GLN A 256 6.01 14.33 12.33
CA GLN A 256 6.65 13.87 13.57
C GLN A 256 5.94 12.64 14.15
N THR A 257 4.60 12.62 14.10
CA THR A 257 3.82 11.50 14.59
C THR A 257 4.09 10.23 13.79
N LEU A 258 4.10 10.32 12.46
CA LEU A 258 4.43 9.17 11.61
C LEU A 258 5.83 8.63 11.90
N LYS A 259 6.82 9.51 12.10
CA LYS A 259 8.19 9.10 12.51
C LYS A 259 8.20 8.35 13.84
N ASN A 260 7.45 8.82 14.81
CA ASN A 260 7.35 8.19 16.13
C ASN A 260 6.63 6.84 16.07
N ASN A 261 5.69 6.68 15.13
CA ASN A 261 4.81 5.51 15.02
C ASN A 261 5.34 4.40 14.11
N THR A 262 6.57 4.49 13.59
CA THR A 262 7.16 3.48 12.69
C THR A 262 7.26 2.07 13.29
N GLN A 263 7.23 1.94 14.61
CA GLN A 263 7.25 0.66 15.32
C GLN A 263 5.87 0.24 15.84
N GLN A 264 4.83 1.04 15.63
CA GLN A 264 3.47 0.69 16.01
C GLN A 264 2.93 -0.44 15.13
N TYR A 265 2.04 -1.23 15.71
CA TYR A 265 1.30 -2.26 14.97
C TYR A 265 0.17 -1.62 14.18
N PHE A 266 -0.08 -2.16 12.99
CA PHE A 266 -1.05 -1.62 12.05
C PHE A 266 -1.66 -2.75 11.22
N THR A 267 -2.96 -2.65 10.94
CA THR A 267 -3.65 -3.48 9.95
C THR A 267 -4.20 -2.61 8.82
N ASN A 268 -4.17 -3.13 7.59
CA ASN A 268 -4.46 -2.30 6.41
C ASN A 268 -5.92 -1.85 6.29
N ASP A 269 -6.85 -2.40 7.04
CA ASP A 269 -8.21 -1.85 7.18
C ASP A 269 -8.25 -0.48 7.89
N LEU A 270 -7.10 -0.03 8.43
CA LEU A 270 -6.92 1.34 8.96
C LEU A 270 -6.31 2.30 7.93
N LEU A 271 -6.11 1.86 6.68
CA LEU A 271 -5.52 2.68 5.62
C LEU A 271 -6.33 3.95 5.33
N TYR A 272 -7.66 3.86 5.35
CA TYR A 272 -8.52 5.01 5.14
C TYR A 272 -8.17 6.15 6.13
N ASN A 273 -8.05 5.84 7.42
CA ASN A 273 -7.70 6.82 8.44
C ASN A 273 -6.24 7.30 8.33
N LEU A 274 -5.30 6.44 7.91
CA LEU A 274 -3.94 6.87 7.60
C LEU A 274 -3.93 7.90 6.45
N VAL A 275 -4.68 7.65 5.38
CA VAL A 275 -4.82 8.58 4.24
C VAL A 275 -5.44 9.90 4.71
N CYS A 276 -6.51 9.86 5.52
CA CYS A 276 -7.11 11.07 6.09
C CYS A 276 -6.09 11.92 6.86
N GLY A 277 -5.25 11.27 7.68
CA GLY A 277 -4.21 11.96 8.43
C GLY A 277 -3.11 12.55 7.54
N VAL A 278 -2.70 11.84 6.48
CA VAL A 278 -1.71 12.35 5.51
C VAL A 278 -2.30 13.48 4.65
N LEU A 279 -3.59 13.44 4.34
CA LEU A 279 -4.31 14.55 3.69
C LEU A 279 -4.53 15.73 4.64
N ASP A 280 -4.27 15.56 5.93
CA ASP A 280 -4.49 16.53 7.02
C ASP A 280 -5.93 17.08 6.99
N VAL A 281 -6.91 16.18 6.88
CA VAL A 281 -8.32 16.54 6.79
C VAL A 281 -8.96 16.65 8.18
N GLU A 282 -9.83 17.63 8.34
CA GLU A 282 -10.75 17.74 9.47
C GLU A 282 -12.14 17.28 9.02
N SER A 283 -12.62 16.15 9.55
CA SER A 283 -13.89 15.55 9.13
C SER A 283 -14.43 14.62 10.21
N ASN A 284 -15.75 14.52 10.30
CA ASN A 284 -16.44 13.51 11.11
C ASN A 284 -16.35 12.09 10.50
N HIS A 285 -15.77 11.98 9.31
CA HIS A 285 -15.42 10.71 8.64
C HIS A 285 -13.98 10.30 8.88
N TYR A 286 -13.21 11.03 9.68
CA TYR A 286 -11.84 10.71 10.07
C TYR A 286 -11.79 10.39 11.56
N ASP A 287 -11.41 9.16 11.90
CA ASP A 287 -11.13 8.76 13.28
C ASP A 287 -9.61 8.86 13.53
N GLU A 288 -9.19 9.94 14.18
CA GLU A 288 -7.78 10.16 14.53
C GLU A 288 -7.23 9.03 15.42
N SER A 289 -8.06 8.36 16.21
CA SER A 289 -7.62 7.26 17.07
C SER A 289 -7.26 5.99 16.30
N GLU A 290 -7.59 5.93 15.02
CA GLU A 290 -7.31 4.83 14.10
C GLU A 290 -6.23 5.16 13.07
N SER A 291 -5.58 6.32 13.18
CA SER A 291 -4.59 6.79 12.23
C SER A 291 -3.18 6.78 12.79
N LEU A 292 -2.23 6.10 12.11
CA LEU A 292 -0.80 6.21 12.42
C LEU A 292 -0.25 7.64 12.29
N ALA A 293 -0.96 8.51 11.57
CA ALA A 293 -0.61 9.92 11.41
C ALA A 293 -1.08 10.80 12.56
N SER A 294 -1.80 10.24 13.54
CA SER A 294 -2.32 10.96 14.71
C SER A 294 -1.64 10.52 16.00
N PRO A 295 -1.34 11.46 16.92
CA PRO A 295 -0.84 11.12 18.26
C PRO A 295 -1.88 10.41 19.13
N LYS A 296 -3.14 10.35 18.70
CA LYS A 296 -4.22 9.63 19.38
C LYS A 296 -4.31 8.16 18.99
N TYR A 297 -3.42 7.65 18.13
CA TYR A 297 -3.44 6.25 17.67
C TYR A 297 -3.51 5.27 18.84
N ARG A 298 -4.57 4.44 18.86
CA ARG A 298 -4.95 3.59 20.01
C ARG A 298 -4.60 2.13 19.87
N PHE A 299 -4.10 1.70 18.71
CA PHE A 299 -3.90 0.28 18.45
C PHE A 299 -2.50 -0.21 18.84
N ASP A 300 -2.50 -1.42 19.34
CA ASP A 300 -1.30 -2.20 19.62
C ASP A 300 -1.51 -3.68 19.24
N LEU A 301 -0.54 -4.54 19.52
CA LEU A 301 -0.62 -5.97 19.25
C LEU A 301 -1.84 -6.66 19.87
N THR A 302 -2.38 -6.15 20.98
CA THR A 302 -3.40 -6.84 21.78
C THR A 302 -4.82 -6.58 21.29
N ASN A 303 -5.06 -5.47 20.59
CA ASN A 303 -6.38 -5.05 20.15
C ASN A 303 -6.58 -5.05 18.63
N LEU A 304 -5.51 -5.26 17.84
CA LEU A 304 -5.60 -5.45 16.39
C LEU A 304 -6.14 -6.84 16.03
N LYS A 305 -6.86 -6.89 14.91
CA LYS A 305 -7.48 -8.10 14.38
C LYS A 305 -6.99 -8.40 12.97
N THR A 306 -7.00 -9.67 12.62
CA THR A 306 -6.71 -10.18 11.28
C THR A 306 -7.71 -11.27 10.90
N ASN A 307 -7.51 -11.92 9.75
CA ASN A 307 -8.38 -12.96 9.24
C ASN A 307 -9.87 -12.53 9.25
N MET A 308 -10.14 -11.37 8.60
CA MET A 308 -11.49 -10.77 8.52
C MET A 308 -12.10 -10.48 9.91
N GLY A 309 -11.28 -9.97 10.83
CA GLY A 309 -11.72 -9.60 12.18
C GLY A 309 -11.98 -10.75 13.15
N THR A 310 -11.79 -11.99 12.73
CA THR A 310 -12.09 -13.20 13.52
C THR A 310 -10.96 -13.64 14.42
N GLU A 311 -9.74 -13.16 14.19
CA GLU A 311 -8.55 -13.57 14.92
C GLU A 311 -7.79 -12.35 15.49
N SER A 312 -7.31 -12.47 16.73
CA SER A 312 -6.41 -11.46 17.31
C SER A 312 -5.05 -11.53 16.62
N LEU A 313 -4.48 -10.36 16.27
CA LEU A 313 -3.13 -10.30 15.72
C LEU A 313 -2.10 -10.93 16.65
N LYS A 314 -2.26 -10.75 17.97
CA LYS A 314 -1.40 -11.35 18.99
C LYS A 314 -1.42 -12.88 18.93
N ASP A 315 -2.59 -13.48 18.71
CA ASP A 315 -2.70 -14.93 18.61
C ASP A 315 -2.16 -15.43 17.27
N ASN A 316 -2.39 -14.71 16.19
CA ASN A 316 -1.81 -15.00 14.89
C ASN A 316 -0.27 -15.06 14.94
N LEU A 317 0.39 -14.18 15.70
CA LEU A 317 1.85 -14.13 15.82
C LEU A 317 2.46 -15.15 16.79
N LYS A 318 1.67 -15.79 17.68
CA LYS A 318 2.18 -16.83 18.61
C LYS A 318 2.63 -18.12 17.91
N TYR A 319 2.08 -18.37 16.77
CA TYR A 319 2.37 -19.59 16.02
C TYR A 319 3.47 -19.29 14.98
N LYS A 320 4.70 -19.19 15.42
CA LYS A 320 5.91 -19.09 14.59
C LYS A 320 6.28 -20.44 13.99
#